data_28c1f01c5faed943ccc27c6dd4cb1d63
#
_entry.id   28c1f01c5faed943ccc27c6dd4cb1d63
#
_cell.length_a   1.000
_cell.length_b   1.000
_cell.length_c   1.000
_cell.angle_alpha   90.00
_cell.angle_beta   90.00
_cell.angle_gamma   90.00
#
_symmetry.space_group_name_H-M   'P 1'
#
loop_
_entity.id
_entity.type
_entity.pdbx_description
1 polymer ?
#
loop_
_entity_poly.entity_id
_entity_poly.type
_entity_poly.pdbx_seq_one_letter_code
_entity_poly.pdbx_strand_id
1 'polypeptide(L)'
;MIDLRSDTVTRPSRAMLEAMMTAPVGDDVYGDDPTVNALQHYAADLSGKEAALFLPTGTQANLVALLSHCERGEEYIVGQGAHNYLYEAGGAAVLGSIQPQPIDAAADGTLPLENVAAKIKADDIHFARTRLLSLENTHNGKVLPRAYLKDAWTFTRERGLALHVDGARIFNAVVAYGCELKEITQYCDSFTICLSKGLGTPVGSLLVGNRDYIKRATRWRKMVGGGMRQAGILAAAGLYALKHNVARLQEDHDNAAWLAQQLREAGAEVMRHETNMLFVRVGEAQAAALGDYLRERNILINAAPIVRLVTHLDVSREQLADVVAHWRAFLAR
;
A
#
# COMPACT_ATOMS: atom_id res chain seq x y z
N MET A 1 6.12 4.64 -24.24
CA MET A 1 7.01 4.23 -23.13
C MET A 1 6.21 3.30 -22.25
N ILE A 2 6.71 2.12 -21.95
CA ILE A 2 6.11 1.10 -21.10
C ILE A 2 6.86 1.13 -19.76
N ASP A 3 6.20 1.46 -18.66
CA ASP A 3 6.86 1.57 -17.36
C ASP A 3 6.33 0.50 -16.39
N LEU A 4 7.14 -0.49 -16.08
CA LEU A 4 6.80 -1.61 -15.19
C LEU A 4 7.50 -1.54 -13.82
N ARG A 5 8.09 -0.38 -13.46
CA ARG A 5 8.82 -0.22 -12.20
C ARG A 5 7.90 -0.28 -10.98
N SER A 6 6.72 0.33 -11.06
CA SER A 6 5.75 0.41 -9.96
C SER A 6 4.41 0.93 -10.47
N ASP A 7 3.32 0.60 -9.79
CA ASP A 7 2.01 1.23 -9.99
C ASP A 7 1.94 2.68 -9.47
N THR A 8 2.99 3.17 -8.82
CA THR A 8 3.11 4.59 -8.42
C THR A 8 3.37 5.54 -9.59
N VAL A 9 3.66 5.02 -10.78
CA VAL A 9 3.87 5.82 -12.00
C VAL A 9 2.59 6.13 -12.75
N THR A 10 1.45 5.60 -12.29
CA THR A 10 0.13 5.79 -12.90
C THR A 10 -0.27 7.26 -12.96
N ARG A 11 -1.02 7.59 -14.01
CA ARG A 11 -1.48 8.94 -14.29
C ARG A 11 -3.01 9.02 -14.17
N PRO A 12 -3.54 10.17 -13.72
CA PRO A 12 -4.98 10.36 -13.67
C PRO A 12 -5.60 10.32 -15.07
N SER A 13 -6.70 9.60 -15.22
CA SER A 13 -7.46 9.57 -16.46
C SER A 13 -8.10 10.94 -16.75
N ARG A 14 -8.49 11.17 -18.02
CA ARG A 14 -9.19 12.41 -18.40
C ARG A 14 -10.45 12.64 -17.55
N ALA A 15 -11.26 11.61 -17.35
CA ALA A 15 -12.47 11.72 -16.54
C ALA A 15 -12.17 12.05 -15.07
N MET A 16 -11.07 11.51 -14.52
CA MET A 16 -10.60 11.86 -13.17
C MET A 16 -10.15 13.33 -13.11
N LEU A 17 -9.42 13.84 -14.12
CA LEU A 17 -9.02 15.24 -14.20
C LEU A 17 -10.22 16.18 -14.32
N GLU A 18 -11.25 15.82 -15.10
CA GLU A 18 -12.49 16.56 -15.19
C GLU A 18 -13.23 16.62 -13.84
N ALA A 19 -13.28 15.51 -13.10
CA ALA A 19 -13.82 15.47 -11.73
C ALA A 19 -13.05 16.39 -10.78
N MET A 20 -11.71 16.44 -10.89
CA MET A 20 -10.87 17.35 -10.11
C MET A 20 -11.14 18.81 -10.43
N MET A 21 -11.27 19.16 -11.73
CA MET A 21 -11.49 20.54 -12.18
C MET A 21 -12.85 21.11 -11.77
N THR A 22 -13.85 20.26 -11.61
CA THR A 22 -15.22 20.67 -11.27
C THR A 22 -15.57 20.45 -9.80
N ALA A 23 -14.62 20.00 -8.99
CA ALA A 23 -14.86 19.69 -7.58
C ALA A 23 -15.24 20.94 -6.78
N PRO A 24 -16.35 20.92 -6.02
CA PRO A 24 -16.62 21.97 -5.05
C PRO A 24 -15.56 21.90 -3.92
N VAL A 25 -15.05 23.04 -3.51
CA VAL A 25 -13.97 23.15 -2.51
C VAL A 25 -14.35 24.09 -1.37
N GLY A 26 -13.70 23.87 -0.24
CA GLY A 26 -13.73 24.71 0.94
C GLY A 26 -12.42 24.55 1.72
N ASP A 27 -12.32 25.12 2.91
CA ASP A 27 -11.12 24.97 3.73
C ASP A 27 -11.20 23.68 4.57
N ASP A 28 -10.38 22.67 4.24
CA ASP A 28 -10.34 21.39 4.96
C ASP A 28 -9.92 21.54 6.43
N VAL A 29 -9.13 22.56 6.78
CA VAL A 29 -8.70 22.81 8.17
C VAL A 29 -9.89 23.28 9.04
N TYR A 30 -10.86 23.96 8.46
CA TYR A 30 -12.13 24.31 9.10
C TYR A 30 -13.18 23.20 9.00
N GLY A 31 -12.92 22.15 8.20
CA GLY A 31 -13.88 21.10 7.93
C GLY A 31 -14.93 21.48 6.86
N ASP A 32 -14.69 22.55 6.11
CA ASP A 32 -15.65 23.13 5.19
C ASP A 32 -15.51 22.59 3.75
N ASP A 33 -14.47 21.80 3.44
CA ASP A 33 -14.29 21.26 2.09
C ASP A 33 -15.26 20.08 1.84
N PRO A 34 -16.30 20.27 1.01
CA PRO A 34 -17.35 19.27 0.85
C PRO A 34 -16.85 18.02 0.13
N THR A 35 -15.84 18.14 -0.74
CA THR A 35 -15.30 16.99 -1.49
C THR A 35 -14.37 16.16 -0.62
N VAL A 36 -13.55 16.78 0.23
CA VAL A 36 -12.77 16.05 1.25
C VAL A 36 -13.71 15.31 2.19
N ASN A 37 -14.74 15.97 2.70
CA ASN A 37 -15.72 15.34 3.58
C ASN A 37 -16.42 14.16 2.89
N ALA A 38 -16.84 14.32 1.61
CA ALA A 38 -17.45 13.23 0.85
C ALA A 38 -16.52 12.03 0.66
N LEU A 39 -15.23 12.26 0.36
CA LEU A 39 -14.23 11.19 0.24
C LEU A 39 -14.05 10.44 1.57
N GLN A 40 -13.92 11.19 2.67
CA GLN A 40 -13.73 10.62 4.01
C GLN A 40 -14.94 9.79 4.45
N HIS A 41 -16.16 10.31 4.27
CA HIS A 41 -17.38 9.56 4.56
C HIS A 41 -17.50 8.30 3.70
N TYR A 42 -17.27 8.42 2.39
CA TYR A 42 -17.33 7.27 1.49
C TYR A 42 -16.35 6.16 1.86
N ALA A 43 -15.13 6.50 2.25
CA ALA A 43 -14.13 5.51 2.69
C ALA A 43 -14.49 4.85 4.02
N ALA A 44 -15.06 5.61 4.97
CA ALA A 44 -15.56 5.10 6.23
C ALA A 44 -16.71 4.10 5.99
N ASP A 45 -17.71 4.48 5.20
CA ASP A 45 -18.86 3.63 4.87
C ASP A 45 -18.42 2.33 4.16
N LEU A 46 -17.56 2.46 3.13
CA LEU A 46 -17.06 1.32 2.35
C LEU A 46 -16.30 0.30 3.22
N SER A 47 -15.63 0.77 4.26
CA SER A 47 -14.83 -0.06 5.16
C SER A 47 -15.57 -0.54 6.40
N GLY A 48 -16.77 -0.03 6.67
CA GLY A 48 -17.51 -0.30 7.91
C GLY A 48 -16.84 0.31 9.15
N LYS A 49 -15.98 1.33 8.98
CA LYS A 49 -15.36 2.09 10.08
C LYS A 49 -16.11 3.41 10.31
N GLU A 50 -15.82 4.07 11.44
CA GLU A 50 -16.56 5.27 11.85
C GLU A 50 -16.08 6.56 11.17
N ALA A 51 -14.80 6.61 10.78
CA ALA A 51 -14.20 7.82 10.23
C ALA A 51 -12.97 7.53 9.37
N ALA A 52 -12.66 8.47 8.49
CA ALA A 52 -11.43 8.48 7.70
C ALA A 52 -10.81 9.88 7.69
N LEU A 53 -9.53 9.96 7.37
CA LEU A 53 -8.76 11.17 7.27
C LEU A 53 -7.99 11.18 5.95
N PHE A 54 -8.16 12.22 5.14
CA PHE A 54 -7.42 12.41 3.90
C PHE A 54 -6.04 13.03 4.19
N LEU A 55 -4.99 12.43 3.62
CA LEU A 55 -3.59 12.85 3.76
C LEU A 55 -2.91 12.93 2.39
N PRO A 56 -1.88 13.77 2.22
CA PRO A 56 -1.21 13.95 0.93
C PRO A 56 -0.47 12.71 0.42
N THR A 57 0.08 11.86 1.30
CA THR A 57 0.90 10.70 0.90
C THR A 57 0.66 9.48 1.79
N GLY A 58 0.96 8.27 1.27
CA GLY A 58 0.95 7.04 2.04
C GLY A 58 1.95 7.03 3.20
N THR A 59 3.16 7.56 2.98
CA THR A 59 4.18 7.71 4.03
C THR A 59 3.67 8.56 5.19
N GLN A 60 3.00 9.69 4.89
CA GLN A 60 2.42 10.51 5.96
C GLN A 60 1.25 9.79 6.65
N ALA A 61 0.45 9.03 5.91
CA ALA A 61 -0.65 8.26 6.50
C ALA A 61 -0.13 7.19 7.48
N ASN A 62 0.92 6.46 7.11
CA ASN A 62 1.57 5.48 7.98
C ASN A 62 2.22 6.15 9.21
N LEU A 63 2.95 7.24 9.01
CA LEU A 63 3.54 7.99 10.13
C LEU A 63 2.46 8.45 11.11
N VAL A 64 1.41 9.10 10.61
CA VAL A 64 0.28 9.56 11.43
C VAL A 64 -0.43 8.40 12.12
N ALA A 65 -0.52 7.24 11.46
CA ALA A 65 -1.08 6.04 12.07
C ALA A 65 -0.25 5.59 13.28
N LEU A 66 1.07 5.49 13.13
CA LEU A 66 1.97 5.09 14.22
C LEU A 66 1.95 6.09 15.38
N LEU A 67 2.03 7.40 15.08
CA LEU A 67 1.92 8.48 16.05
C LEU A 67 0.58 8.52 16.80
N SER A 68 -0.48 7.95 16.21
CA SER A 68 -1.80 7.90 16.83
C SER A 68 -2.03 6.66 17.69
N HIS A 69 -1.25 5.60 17.46
CA HIS A 69 -1.30 4.35 18.24
C HIS A 69 -0.29 4.30 19.38
N CYS A 70 0.89 4.88 19.16
CA CYS A 70 2.01 4.80 20.09
C CYS A 70 2.38 6.19 20.62
N GLU A 71 2.80 6.22 21.87
CA GLU A 71 3.39 7.37 22.50
C GLU A 71 4.92 7.31 22.40
N ARG A 72 5.59 8.43 22.73
CA ARG A 72 7.04 8.50 22.79
C ARG A 72 7.61 7.47 23.76
N GLY A 73 8.59 6.67 23.29
CA GLY A 73 9.21 5.60 24.08
C GLY A 73 8.46 4.27 24.06
N GLU A 74 7.31 4.21 23.39
CA GLU A 74 6.62 2.95 23.12
C GLU A 74 7.15 2.28 21.83
N GLU A 75 6.73 1.06 21.55
CA GLU A 75 7.17 0.30 20.37
C GLU A 75 6.02 -0.32 19.60
N TYR A 76 6.29 -0.58 18.31
CA TYR A 76 5.43 -1.37 17.44
C TYR A 76 6.18 -2.56 16.84
N ILE A 77 5.51 -3.71 16.76
CA ILE A 77 6.02 -4.90 16.08
C ILE A 77 5.61 -4.81 14.61
N VAL A 78 6.55 -5.10 13.71
CA VAL A 78 6.39 -4.90 12.27
C VAL A 78 7.18 -5.92 11.47
N GLY A 79 6.79 -6.18 10.22
CA GLY A 79 7.58 -7.01 9.32
C GLY A 79 8.90 -6.33 8.92
N GLN A 80 10.02 -7.10 8.89
CA GLN A 80 11.33 -6.63 8.47
C GLN A 80 11.33 -5.96 7.09
N GLY A 81 10.47 -6.42 6.17
CA GLY A 81 10.30 -5.87 4.82
C GLY A 81 9.12 -4.91 4.66
N ALA A 82 8.44 -4.52 5.75
CA ALA A 82 7.29 -3.63 5.68
C ALA A 82 7.68 -2.21 5.30
N HIS A 83 6.81 -1.53 4.55
CA HIS A 83 7.09 -0.20 4.01
C HIS A 83 7.32 0.83 5.10
N ASN A 84 6.48 0.85 6.14
CA ASN A 84 6.55 1.81 7.24
C ASN A 84 7.74 1.59 8.20
N TYR A 85 8.49 0.50 8.02
CA TYR A 85 9.75 0.27 8.69
C TYR A 85 10.96 0.60 7.78
N LEU A 86 10.95 0.05 6.55
CA LEU A 86 12.16 0.03 5.71
C LEU A 86 12.25 1.24 4.76
N TYR A 87 11.13 1.80 4.28
CA TYR A 87 11.10 2.76 3.17
C TYR A 87 10.55 4.15 3.52
N GLU A 88 10.44 4.49 4.80
CA GLU A 88 9.90 5.78 5.26
C GLU A 88 10.92 6.59 6.08
N ALA A 89 12.21 6.44 5.74
CA ALA A 89 13.33 7.20 6.30
C ALA A 89 13.42 7.18 7.84
N GLY A 90 12.91 6.12 8.49
CA GLY A 90 12.91 6.02 9.94
C GLY A 90 11.96 7.00 10.65
N GLY A 91 10.94 7.49 9.94
CA GLY A 91 10.04 8.54 10.44
C GLY A 91 9.41 8.26 11.81
N ALA A 92 9.01 7.03 12.07
CA ALA A 92 8.45 6.62 13.36
C ALA A 92 9.44 6.85 14.52
N ALA A 93 10.70 6.47 14.32
CA ALA A 93 11.76 6.65 15.32
C ALA A 93 12.15 8.13 15.48
N VAL A 94 12.35 8.84 14.36
CA VAL A 94 12.87 10.21 14.37
C VAL A 94 11.82 11.22 14.83
N LEU A 95 10.60 11.15 14.30
CA LEU A 95 9.54 12.12 14.57
C LEU A 95 8.63 11.69 15.72
N GLY A 96 8.40 10.39 15.88
CA GLY A 96 7.55 9.84 16.93
C GLY A 96 8.30 9.41 18.18
N SER A 97 9.60 9.21 18.11
CA SER A 97 10.38 8.54 19.16
C SER A 97 9.78 7.16 19.51
N ILE A 98 9.24 6.45 18.49
CA ILE A 98 8.61 5.15 18.60
C ILE A 98 9.62 4.11 18.14
N GLN A 99 9.88 3.11 18.97
CA GLN A 99 10.83 2.06 18.65
C GLN A 99 10.20 1.04 17.69
N PRO A 100 10.80 0.77 16.51
CA PRO A 100 10.39 -0.38 15.71
C PRO A 100 10.96 -1.67 16.27
N GLN A 101 10.16 -2.74 16.29
CA GLN A 101 10.58 -4.10 16.57
C GLN A 101 10.31 -4.97 15.35
N PRO A 102 11.24 -5.04 14.38
CA PRO A 102 11.05 -5.82 13.17
C PRO A 102 11.19 -7.32 13.46
N ILE A 103 10.38 -8.11 12.72
CA ILE A 103 10.43 -9.57 12.68
C ILE A 103 10.34 -10.07 11.24
N ASP A 104 10.88 -11.25 10.96
CA ASP A 104 10.80 -11.84 9.63
C ASP A 104 9.38 -12.30 9.30
N ALA A 105 8.94 -11.99 8.08
CA ALA A 105 7.70 -12.51 7.54
C ALA A 105 7.86 -13.94 7.01
N ALA A 106 6.82 -14.74 7.14
CA ALA A 106 6.73 -16.05 6.52
C ALA A 106 6.63 -15.94 4.98
N ALA A 107 6.73 -17.07 4.29
CA ALA A 107 6.74 -17.13 2.85
C ALA A 107 5.44 -16.59 2.21
N ASP A 108 4.32 -16.61 2.91
CA ASP A 108 3.01 -16.07 2.50
C ASP A 108 2.82 -14.58 2.84
N GLY A 109 3.79 -13.96 3.51
CA GLY A 109 3.74 -12.56 3.93
C GLY A 109 3.17 -12.33 5.33
N THR A 110 2.73 -13.37 6.01
CA THR A 110 2.26 -13.27 7.40
C THR A 110 3.42 -13.07 8.38
N LEU A 111 3.14 -12.49 9.54
CA LEU A 111 4.05 -12.46 10.67
C LEU A 111 3.66 -13.60 11.61
N PRO A 112 4.49 -14.67 11.80
CA PRO A 112 4.15 -15.79 12.68
C PRO A 112 3.80 -15.28 14.08
N LEU A 113 2.60 -15.59 14.57
CA LEU A 113 2.07 -15.01 15.83
C LEU A 113 2.90 -15.47 17.06
N GLU A 114 3.54 -16.61 16.99
CA GLU A 114 4.51 -17.08 18.00
C GLU A 114 5.76 -16.16 18.02
N ASN A 115 6.24 -15.69 16.86
CA ASN A 115 7.36 -14.76 16.80
C ASN A 115 6.92 -13.36 17.29
N VAL A 116 5.70 -12.93 16.97
CA VAL A 116 5.11 -11.70 17.54
C VAL A 116 5.05 -11.81 19.06
N ALA A 117 4.52 -12.92 19.60
CA ALA A 117 4.40 -13.16 21.04
C ALA A 117 5.76 -13.08 21.75
N ALA A 118 6.80 -13.67 21.16
CA ALA A 118 8.15 -13.67 21.71
C ALA A 118 8.81 -12.27 21.76
N LYS A 119 8.26 -11.29 21.03
CA LYS A 119 8.77 -9.91 21.02
C LYS A 119 7.95 -8.94 21.89
N ILE A 120 6.79 -9.34 22.37
CA ILE A 120 6.02 -8.53 23.33
C ILE A 120 6.80 -8.49 24.65
N LYS A 121 7.12 -7.30 25.09
CA LYS A 121 7.92 -7.07 26.29
C LYS A 121 7.06 -7.05 27.55
N ALA A 122 7.65 -7.49 28.67
CA ALA A 122 7.02 -7.32 29.98
C ALA A 122 6.89 -5.83 30.33
N ASP A 123 5.91 -5.49 31.16
CA ASP A 123 5.82 -4.15 31.74
C ASP A 123 6.90 -3.98 32.83
N ASP A 124 8.08 -3.57 32.39
CA ASP A 124 9.28 -3.42 33.19
C ASP A 124 10.04 -2.17 32.74
N ILE A 125 10.69 -1.49 33.68
CA ILE A 125 11.40 -0.21 33.43
C ILE A 125 12.55 -0.30 32.42
N HIS A 126 13.03 -1.52 32.10
CA HIS A 126 14.12 -1.75 31.16
C HIS A 126 13.64 -1.82 29.69
N PHE A 127 12.35 -1.88 29.44
CA PHE A 127 11.80 -2.14 28.11
C PHE A 127 10.90 -1.01 27.59
N ALA A 128 10.95 -0.79 26.27
CA ALA A 128 9.90 -0.05 25.60
C ALA A 128 8.57 -0.83 25.70
N ARG A 129 7.48 -0.13 25.98
CA ARG A 129 6.15 -0.77 26.06
C ARG A 129 5.64 -1.12 24.68
N THR A 130 5.38 -2.40 24.43
CA THR A 130 4.78 -2.85 23.15
C THR A 130 3.32 -2.47 23.09
N ARG A 131 2.90 -1.74 22.04
CA ARG A 131 1.53 -1.17 21.91
C ARG A 131 0.81 -1.59 20.66
N LEU A 132 1.53 -1.94 19.59
CA LEU A 132 0.97 -2.07 18.27
C LEU A 132 1.58 -3.26 17.52
N LEU A 133 0.73 -4.04 16.86
CA LEU A 133 1.13 -4.89 15.73
C LEU A 133 0.77 -4.18 14.43
N SER A 134 1.75 -3.99 13.54
CA SER A 134 1.57 -3.39 12.22
C SER A 134 1.77 -4.44 11.14
N LEU A 135 0.71 -4.72 10.38
CA LEU A 135 0.72 -5.63 9.23
C LEU A 135 0.70 -4.82 7.93
N GLU A 136 1.04 -5.46 6.82
CA GLU A 136 0.95 -4.88 5.46
C GLU A 136 0.13 -5.80 4.56
N ASN A 137 -0.92 -5.29 3.93
CA ASN A 137 -1.76 -6.04 3.00
C ASN A 137 -2.08 -5.18 1.74
N THR A 138 -1.53 -5.53 0.57
CA THR A 138 -0.76 -6.74 0.22
C THR A 138 0.73 -6.56 0.56
N HIS A 139 1.37 -7.60 1.08
CA HIS A 139 2.82 -7.57 1.33
C HIS A 139 3.59 -8.03 0.08
N ASN A 140 4.25 -7.10 -0.60
CA ASN A 140 4.95 -7.37 -1.89
C ASN A 140 4.05 -8.12 -2.90
N GLY A 141 2.80 -7.69 -3.03
CA GLY A 141 1.78 -8.29 -3.88
C GLY A 141 1.01 -9.44 -3.25
N LYS A 142 1.55 -10.09 -2.21
CA LYS A 142 0.89 -11.21 -1.51
C LYS A 142 -0.27 -10.73 -0.67
N VAL A 143 -1.38 -11.40 -0.83
CA VAL A 143 -2.58 -11.15 -0.03
C VAL A 143 -2.50 -11.97 1.27
N LEU A 144 -2.58 -11.32 2.42
CA LEU A 144 -2.57 -12.02 3.71
C LEU A 144 -3.82 -12.91 3.85
N PRO A 145 -3.68 -14.19 4.27
CA PRO A 145 -4.83 -15.08 4.44
C PRO A 145 -5.91 -14.49 5.37
N ARG A 146 -7.18 -14.58 5.00
CA ARG A 146 -8.29 -14.03 5.81
C ARG A 146 -8.35 -14.66 7.21
N ALA A 147 -8.06 -15.96 7.31
CA ALA A 147 -7.97 -16.64 8.61
C ALA A 147 -6.90 -16.00 9.48
N TYR A 148 -5.73 -15.71 8.91
CA TYR A 148 -4.64 -15.04 9.63
C TYR A 148 -5.03 -13.65 10.15
N LEU A 149 -5.76 -12.85 9.35
CA LEU A 149 -6.22 -11.53 9.82
C LEU A 149 -7.12 -11.65 11.05
N LYS A 150 -8.02 -12.63 11.05
CA LYS A 150 -8.87 -12.93 12.20
C LYS A 150 -8.06 -13.41 13.42
N ASP A 151 -7.09 -14.28 13.19
CA ASP A 151 -6.24 -14.82 14.25
C ASP A 151 -5.36 -13.70 14.85
N ALA A 152 -4.75 -12.85 14.00
CA ALA A 152 -3.98 -11.69 14.44
C ALA A 152 -4.85 -10.68 15.24
N TRP A 153 -6.10 -10.47 14.81
CA TRP A 153 -7.05 -9.64 15.55
C TRP A 153 -7.33 -10.22 16.94
N THR A 154 -7.67 -11.50 17.04
CA THR A 154 -7.91 -12.18 18.32
C THR A 154 -6.67 -12.12 19.22
N PHE A 155 -5.51 -12.45 18.64
CA PHE A 155 -4.22 -12.40 19.33
C PHE A 155 -3.92 -11.02 19.94
N THR A 156 -4.16 -9.94 19.18
CA THR A 156 -3.91 -8.58 19.67
C THR A 156 -4.88 -8.18 20.78
N ARG A 157 -6.17 -8.56 20.67
CA ARG A 157 -7.17 -8.30 21.73
C ARG A 157 -6.80 -8.96 23.06
N GLU A 158 -6.38 -10.23 23.03
CA GLU A 158 -5.97 -10.97 24.21
C GLU A 158 -4.73 -10.37 24.92
N ARG A 159 -3.91 -9.61 24.18
CA ARG A 159 -2.65 -9.02 24.67
C ARG A 159 -2.70 -7.50 24.86
N GLY A 160 -3.86 -6.90 24.69
CA GLY A 160 -4.02 -5.44 24.84
C GLY A 160 -3.24 -4.60 23.81
N LEU A 161 -2.92 -5.19 22.66
CA LEU A 161 -2.26 -4.50 21.55
C LEU A 161 -3.31 -3.90 20.58
N ALA A 162 -2.97 -2.80 19.95
CA ALA A 162 -3.67 -2.35 18.76
C ALA A 162 -3.19 -3.14 17.52
N LEU A 163 -4.05 -3.22 16.50
CA LEU A 163 -3.73 -3.79 15.18
C LEU A 163 -3.94 -2.75 14.10
N HIS A 164 -2.85 -2.37 13.43
CA HIS A 164 -2.87 -1.51 12.23
C HIS A 164 -2.53 -2.31 10.98
N VAL A 165 -3.20 -2.00 9.87
CA VAL A 165 -2.88 -2.58 8.56
C VAL A 165 -2.45 -1.47 7.60
N ASP A 166 -1.18 -1.48 7.18
CA ASP A 166 -0.78 -0.74 5.98
C ASP A 166 -1.49 -1.36 4.77
N GLY A 167 -2.53 -0.68 4.33
CA GLY A 167 -3.37 -1.10 3.22
C GLY A 167 -3.03 -0.37 1.93
N ALA A 168 -1.75 -0.07 1.68
CA ALA A 168 -1.32 0.65 0.49
C ALA A 168 -1.86 0.03 -0.82
N ARG A 169 -2.12 -1.29 -0.81
CA ARG A 169 -2.76 -2.01 -1.93
C ARG A 169 -3.92 -2.90 -1.44
N ILE A 170 -4.66 -2.45 -0.45
CA ILE A 170 -5.75 -3.25 0.15
C ILE A 170 -6.84 -3.61 -0.87
N PHE A 171 -7.09 -2.77 -1.87
CA PHE A 171 -8.04 -3.08 -2.91
C PHE A 171 -7.56 -4.18 -3.87
N ASN A 172 -6.26 -4.39 -4.02
CA ASN A 172 -5.75 -5.58 -4.71
C ASN A 172 -6.10 -6.85 -3.90
N ALA A 173 -6.07 -6.80 -2.57
CA ALA A 173 -6.53 -7.90 -1.73
C ALA A 173 -8.05 -8.11 -1.83
N VAL A 174 -8.85 -7.04 -1.82
CA VAL A 174 -10.31 -7.07 -2.00
C VAL A 174 -10.68 -7.78 -3.31
N VAL A 175 -10.05 -7.38 -4.41
CA VAL A 175 -10.30 -7.95 -5.74
C VAL A 175 -9.84 -9.42 -5.80
N ALA A 176 -8.66 -9.73 -5.29
CA ALA A 176 -8.14 -11.11 -5.28
C ALA A 176 -9.01 -12.06 -4.44
N TYR A 177 -9.63 -11.57 -3.37
CA TYR A 177 -10.56 -12.36 -2.56
C TYR A 177 -11.99 -12.41 -3.14
N GLY A 178 -12.37 -11.48 -4.02
CA GLY A 178 -13.74 -11.30 -4.45
C GLY A 178 -14.70 -10.97 -3.30
N CYS A 179 -14.26 -10.10 -2.36
CA CYS A 179 -15.00 -9.76 -1.15
C CYS A 179 -15.21 -8.24 -1.02
N GLU A 180 -16.01 -7.82 -0.05
CA GLU A 180 -16.12 -6.41 0.31
C GLU A 180 -14.98 -5.97 1.23
N LEU A 181 -14.60 -4.68 1.17
CA LEU A 181 -13.53 -4.12 1.99
C LEU A 181 -13.76 -4.34 3.49
N LYS A 182 -15.02 -4.19 3.95
CA LYS A 182 -15.39 -4.38 5.35
C LYS A 182 -15.12 -5.79 5.88
N GLU A 183 -15.10 -6.80 5.02
CA GLU A 183 -14.80 -8.18 5.41
C GLU A 183 -13.32 -8.37 5.80
N ILE A 184 -12.44 -7.50 5.30
CA ILE A 184 -11.03 -7.45 5.69
C ILE A 184 -10.85 -6.53 6.90
N THR A 185 -11.37 -5.32 6.81
CA THR A 185 -11.10 -4.24 7.77
C THR A 185 -11.79 -4.41 9.12
N GLN A 186 -12.76 -5.30 9.25
CA GLN A 186 -13.33 -5.66 10.54
C GLN A 186 -12.28 -6.21 11.53
N TYR A 187 -11.16 -6.76 11.02
CA TYR A 187 -10.08 -7.36 11.79
C TYR A 187 -8.88 -6.43 11.99
N CYS A 188 -9.11 -5.13 12.16
CA CYS A 188 -8.07 -4.18 12.57
C CYS A 188 -8.69 -2.96 13.27
N ASP A 189 -7.89 -2.23 14.05
CA ASP A 189 -8.30 -0.97 14.67
C ASP A 189 -8.27 0.18 13.65
N SER A 190 -7.24 0.17 12.81
CA SER A 190 -7.06 1.17 11.76
C SER A 190 -6.33 0.57 10.55
N PHE A 191 -6.48 1.22 9.42
CA PHE A 191 -5.75 0.87 8.21
C PHE A 191 -5.55 2.09 7.31
N THR A 192 -4.61 1.98 6.37
CA THR A 192 -4.41 3.00 5.33
C THR A 192 -4.91 2.52 3.97
N ILE A 193 -5.23 3.47 3.08
CA ILE A 193 -5.49 3.26 1.66
C ILE A 193 -4.57 4.22 0.91
N CYS A 194 -3.67 3.73 0.06
CA CYS A 194 -2.95 4.59 -0.88
C CYS A 194 -3.76 4.74 -2.16
N LEU A 195 -4.12 5.97 -2.50
CA LEU A 195 -4.90 6.28 -3.70
C LEU A 195 -4.02 6.42 -4.95
N SER A 196 -2.75 6.82 -4.77
CA SER A 196 -1.80 7.14 -5.84
C SER A 196 -0.96 5.94 -6.30
N LYS A 197 -1.59 4.80 -6.51
CA LYS A 197 -1.00 3.56 -7.05
C LYS A 197 -1.94 2.97 -8.11
N GLY A 198 -2.31 1.71 -8.04
CA GLY A 198 -3.22 1.06 -8.98
C GLY A 198 -4.58 1.76 -9.14
N LEU A 199 -5.00 2.55 -8.16
CA LEU A 199 -6.21 3.38 -8.23
C LEU A 199 -6.06 4.63 -9.13
N GLY A 200 -4.83 5.03 -9.47
CA GLY A 200 -4.55 6.03 -10.50
C GLY A 200 -4.71 7.49 -10.10
N THR A 201 -4.81 7.82 -8.81
CA THR A 201 -4.84 9.24 -8.41
C THR A 201 -3.45 9.86 -8.47
N PRO A 202 -3.33 11.17 -8.70
CA PRO A 202 -2.03 11.84 -8.75
C PRO A 202 -1.34 11.90 -7.38
N VAL A 203 -2.12 11.94 -6.31
CA VAL A 203 -1.67 12.05 -4.92
C VAL A 203 -2.73 11.47 -3.98
N GLY A 204 -2.36 11.28 -2.73
CA GLY A 204 -3.29 11.09 -1.64
C GLY A 204 -3.35 9.68 -1.07
N SER A 205 -3.73 9.66 0.19
CA SER A 205 -3.95 8.46 0.98
C SER A 205 -5.06 8.72 2.00
N LEU A 206 -5.64 7.66 2.52
CA LEU A 206 -6.62 7.73 3.59
C LEU A 206 -6.11 6.91 4.79
N LEU A 207 -6.28 7.45 5.98
CA LEU A 207 -6.18 6.73 7.24
C LEU A 207 -7.59 6.54 7.78
N VAL A 208 -7.95 5.31 8.11
CA VAL A 208 -9.32 4.93 8.46
C VAL A 208 -9.33 4.21 9.81
N GLY A 209 -10.31 4.51 10.65
CA GLY A 209 -10.43 3.93 11.98
C GLY A 209 -11.69 4.39 12.73
N ASN A 210 -11.68 4.25 14.05
CA ASN A 210 -12.74 4.82 14.86
C ASN A 210 -12.61 6.35 15.00
N ARG A 211 -13.66 7.01 15.42
CA ARG A 211 -13.77 8.48 15.47
C ARG A 211 -12.73 9.12 16.39
N ASP A 212 -12.51 8.55 17.56
CA ASP A 212 -11.56 9.09 18.52
C ASP A 212 -10.11 8.94 18.04
N TYR A 213 -9.80 7.83 17.39
CA TYR A 213 -8.51 7.62 16.75
C TYR A 213 -8.27 8.64 15.63
N ILE A 214 -9.23 8.83 14.75
CA ILE A 214 -9.12 9.80 13.64
C ILE A 214 -9.03 11.23 14.17
N LYS A 215 -9.70 11.56 15.26
CA LYS A 215 -9.55 12.87 15.91
C LYS A 215 -8.11 13.13 16.40
N ARG A 216 -7.45 12.10 16.98
CA ARG A 216 -6.02 12.19 17.32
C ARG A 216 -5.15 12.31 16.07
N ALA A 217 -5.41 11.50 15.07
CA ALA A 217 -4.69 11.50 13.79
C ALA A 217 -4.77 12.85 13.07
N THR A 218 -5.90 13.56 13.15
CA THR A 218 -6.05 14.92 12.58
C THR A 218 -5.07 15.92 13.19
N ARG A 219 -4.79 15.83 14.50
CA ARG A 219 -3.75 16.65 15.14
C ARG A 219 -2.35 16.34 14.62
N TRP A 220 -2.04 15.04 14.52
CA TRP A 220 -0.78 14.60 13.97
C TRP A 220 -0.62 15.01 12.51
N ARG A 221 -1.67 14.85 11.67
CA ARG A 221 -1.66 15.35 10.28
C ARG A 221 -1.28 16.84 10.23
N LYS A 222 -1.87 17.66 11.09
CA LYS A 222 -1.54 19.09 11.14
C LYS A 222 -0.08 19.32 11.53
N MET A 223 0.39 18.62 12.55
CA MET A 223 1.76 18.79 13.09
C MET A 223 2.84 18.41 12.08
N VAL A 224 2.61 17.34 11.29
CA VAL A 224 3.56 16.88 10.25
C VAL A 224 3.35 17.55 8.88
N GLY A 225 2.59 18.66 8.83
CA GLY A 225 2.46 19.49 7.63
C GLY A 225 1.42 19.00 6.61
N GLY A 226 0.56 18.03 6.96
CA GLY A 226 -0.44 17.46 6.03
C GLY A 226 -1.80 18.16 6.01
N GLY A 227 -1.96 19.26 6.75
CA GLY A 227 -3.20 20.07 6.73
C GLY A 227 -3.22 21.01 5.52
N MET A 228 -3.85 20.56 4.44
CA MET A 228 -4.09 21.34 3.22
C MET A 228 -5.33 22.23 3.38
N ARG A 229 -5.53 23.18 2.46
CA ARG A 229 -6.69 24.07 2.46
C ARG A 229 -7.77 23.54 1.49
N GLN A 230 -7.84 24.02 0.27
CA GLN A 230 -8.82 23.60 -0.74
C GLN A 230 -8.42 22.25 -1.35
N ALA A 231 -8.34 21.23 -0.51
CA ALA A 231 -7.90 19.89 -0.90
C ALA A 231 -8.95 19.08 -1.67
N GLY A 232 -10.17 19.61 -1.81
CA GLY A 232 -11.25 18.97 -2.55
C GLY A 232 -10.88 18.66 -4.00
N ILE A 233 -10.04 19.47 -4.64
CA ILE A 233 -9.51 19.19 -5.99
C ILE A 233 -8.80 17.83 -6.00
N LEU A 234 -7.99 17.54 -4.99
CA LEU A 234 -7.23 16.27 -4.88
C LEU A 234 -8.15 15.14 -4.39
N ALA A 235 -9.02 15.44 -3.43
CA ALA A 235 -9.98 14.48 -2.89
C ALA A 235 -10.97 13.96 -3.95
N ALA A 236 -11.33 14.79 -4.92
CA ALA A 236 -12.19 14.39 -6.05
C ALA A 236 -11.59 13.23 -6.85
N ALA A 237 -10.27 13.24 -7.08
CA ALA A 237 -9.57 12.12 -7.69
C ALA A 237 -9.72 10.84 -6.87
N GLY A 238 -9.56 10.94 -5.54
CA GLY A 238 -9.74 9.81 -4.62
C GLY A 238 -11.17 9.26 -4.65
N LEU A 239 -12.17 10.13 -4.61
CA LEU A 239 -13.58 9.73 -4.67
C LEU A 239 -13.92 9.09 -6.03
N TYR A 240 -13.42 9.65 -7.14
CA TYR A 240 -13.53 9.04 -8.45
C TYR A 240 -12.90 7.64 -8.48
N ALA A 241 -11.67 7.52 -7.99
CA ALA A 241 -10.92 6.26 -7.98
C ALA A 241 -11.63 5.16 -7.18
N LEU A 242 -12.12 5.47 -5.98
CA LEU A 242 -12.84 4.51 -5.15
C LEU A 242 -14.16 4.04 -5.79
N LYS A 243 -14.81 4.90 -6.57
CA LYS A 243 -16.08 4.55 -7.26
C LYS A 243 -15.89 3.80 -8.57
N HIS A 244 -14.79 4.04 -9.29
CA HIS A 244 -14.65 3.59 -10.69
C HIS A 244 -13.44 2.71 -10.96
N ASN A 245 -12.36 2.80 -10.15
CA ASN A 245 -11.10 2.13 -10.46
C ASN A 245 -10.83 0.86 -9.64
N VAL A 246 -11.67 0.53 -8.63
CA VAL A 246 -11.44 -0.66 -7.80
C VAL A 246 -11.61 -1.93 -8.61
N ALA A 247 -12.74 -2.09 -9.31
CA ALA A 247 -13.03 -3.31 -10.06
C ALA A 247 -12.02 -3.58 -11.20
N ARG A 248 -11.48 -2.50 -11.81
CA ARG A 248 -10.49 -2.64 -12.88
C ARG A 248 -9.12 -3.19 -12.42
N LEU A 249 -8.83 -3.24 -11.13
CA LEU A 249 -7.62 -3.88 -10.61
C LEU A 249 -7.54 -5.36 -10.98
N GLN A 250 -8.67 -6.01 -11.30
CA GLN A 250 -8.69 -7.36 -11.84
C GLN A 250 -7.91 -7.44 -13.17
N GLU A 251 -8.02 -6.43 -14.04
CA GLU A 251 -7.25 -6.37 -15.28
C GLU A 251 -5.74 -6.32 -15.03
N ASP A 252 -5.31 -5.61 -13.98
CA ASP A 252 -3.90 -5.58 -13.58
C ASP A 252 -3.41 -6.96 -13.12
N HIS A 253 -4.25 -7.70 -12.37
CA HIS A 253 -3.94 -9.07 -11.95
C HIS A 253 -3.86 -10.04 -13.15
N ASP A 254 -4.82 -9.96 -14.06
CA ASP A 254 -4.87 -10.79 -15.27
C ASP A 254 -3.67 -10.49 -16.18
N ASN A 255 -3.27 -9.25 -16.25
CA ASN A 255 -2.09 -8.80 -16.98
C ASN A 255 -0.79 -9.33 -16.36
N ALA A 256 -0.66 -9.30 -15.04
CA ALA A 256 0.49 -9.86 -14.34
C ALA A 256 0.59 -11.38 -14.52
N ALA A 257 -0.53 -12.09 -14.39
CA ALA A 257 -0.58 -13.54 -14.57
C ALA A 257 -0.18 -13.95 -16.00
N TRP A 258 -0.74 -13.26 -16.99
CA TRP A 258 -0.42 -13.48 -18.38
C TRP A 258 1.06 -13.18 -18.70
N LEU A 259 1.58 -12.03 -18.24
CA LEU A 259 2.98 -11.67 -18.43
C LEU A 259 3.92 -12.70 -17.79
N ALA A 260 3.59 -13.18 -16.58
CA ALA A 260 4.35 -14.22 -15.90
C ALA A 260 4.40 -15.53 -16.72
N GLN A 261 3.26 -15.93 -17.29
CA GLN A 261 3.20 -17.11 -18.17
C GLN A 261 4.05 -16.92 -19.41
N GLN A 262 3.89 -15.80 -20.12
CA GLN A 262 4.61 -15.53 -21.38
C GLN A 262 6.13 -15.40 -21.17
N LEU A 263 6.57 -14.83 -20.06
CA LEU A 263 8.00 -14.77 -19.73
C LEU A 263 8.57 -16.17 -19.41
N ARG A 264 7.83 -17.05 -18.74
CA ARG A 264 8.24 -18.46 -18.55
C ARG A 264 8.39 -19.19 -19.88
N GLU A 265 7.42 -19.03 -20.80
CA GLU A 265 7.46 -19.62 -22.14
C GLU A 265 8.62 -19.04 -22.99
N ALA A 266 9.04 -17.82 -22.71
CA ALA A 266 10.22 -17.19 -23.29
C ALA A 266 11.55 -17.66 -22.67
N GLY A 267 11.54 -18.49 -21.62
CA GLY A 267 12.72 -19.01 -20.94
C GLY A 267 13.20 -18.19 -19.74
N ALA A 268 12.42 -17.20 -19.26
CA ALA A 268 12.77 -16.43 -18.09
C ALA A 268 12.40 -17.20 -16.79
N GLU A 269 13.25 -17.09 -15.77
CA GLU A 269 12.98 -17.66 -14.44
C GLU A 269 12.01 -16.79 -13.65
N VAL A 270 10.71 -16.95 -13.87
CA VAL A 270 9.67 -16.27 -13.08
C VAL A 270 9.47 -17.01 -11.76
N MET A 271 10.02 -16.45 -10.69
CA MET A 271 9.98 -17.02 -9.33
C MET A 271 8.56 -17.08 -8.77
N ARG A 272 7.79 -16.00 -8.95
CA ARG A 272 6.40 -15.89 -8.50
C ARG A 272 5.68 -14.74 -9.19
N HIS A 273 4.35 -14.78 -9.17
CA HIS A 273 3.49 -13.63 -9.44
C HIS A 273 2.38 -13.59 -8.39
N GLU A 274 1.99 -12.41 -8.00
CA GLU A 274 1.03 -12.15 -6.91
C GLU A 274 0.27 -10.86 -7.24
N THR A 275 -1.06 -10.94 -7.31
CA THR A 275 -1.89 -9.79 -7.70
C THR A 275 -1.36 -9.09 -8.97
N ASN A 276 -0.95 -7.84 -8.89
CA ASN A 276 -0.41 -7.04 -10.01
C ASN A 276 1.13 -7.06 -10.08
N MET A 277 1.81 -8.01 -9.43
CA MET A 277 3.28 -8.06 -9.38
C MET A 277 3.80 -9.42 -9.80
N LEU A 278 4.94 -9.41 -10.48
CA LEU A 278 5.73 -10.62 -10.72
C LEU A 278 7.21 -10.36 -10.46
N PHE A 279 7.94 -11.43 -10.13
CA PHE A 279 9.36 -11.38 -9.76
C PHE A 279 10.11 -12.36 -10.65
N VAL A 280 11.10 -11.82 -11.38
CA VAL A 280 11.88 -12.57 -12.36
C VAL A 280 13.35 -12.56 -11.93
N ARG A 281 13.93 -13.75 -11.78
CA ARG A 281 15.38 -13.87 -11.52
C ARG A 281 16.13 -13.64 -12.82
N VAL A 282 17.04 -12.67 -12.81
CA VAL A 282 17.93 -12.34 -13.94
C VAL A 282 19.38 -12.64 -13.58
N GLY A 283 19.73 -12.54 -12.31
CA GLY A 283 21.10 -12.66 -11.81
C GLY A 283 21.88 -11.34 -11.91
N GLU A 284 22.92 -11.22 -11.10
CA GLU A 284 23.71 -9.98 -11.00
C GLU A 284 24.39 -9.61 -12.31
N ALA A 285 24.95 -10.61 -13.01
CA ALA A 285 25.73 -10.39 -14.24
C ALA A 285 24.89 -9.82 -15.40
N GLN A 286 23.59 -10.09 -15.46
CA GLN A 286 22.72 -9.68 -16.57
C GLN A 286 21.78 -8.52 -16.22
N ALA A 287 21.62 -8.19 -14.95
CA ALA A 287 20.62 -7.23 -14.49
C ALA A 287 20.78 -5.84 -15.14
N ALA A 288 21.99 -5.28 -15.13
CA ALA A 288 22.28 -3.99 -15.73
C ALA A 288 22.09 -4.02 -17.25
N ALA A 289 22.62 -5.04 -17.92
CA ALA A 289 22.53 -5.19 -19.38
C ALA A 289 21.08 -5.33 -19.85
N LEU A 290 20.22 -6.08 -19.12
CA LEU A 290 18.80 -6.17 -19.42
C LEU A 290 18.11 -4.82 -19.24
N GLY A 291 18.42 -4.10 -18.15
CA GLY A 291 17.85 -2.78 -17.88
C GLY A 291 18.17 -1.77 -18.98
N ASP A 292 19.40 -1.73 -19.44
CA ASP A 292 19.84 -0.84 -20.53
C ASP A 292 19.21 -1.25 -21.88
N TYR A 293 19.21 -2.55 -22.17
CA TYR A 293 18.60 -3.09 -23.40
C TYR A 293 17.10 -2.75 -23.50
N LEU A 294 16.34 -2.87 -22.41
CA LEU A 294 14.92 -2.54 -22.38
C LEU A 294 14.68 -1.02 -22.44
N ARG A 295 15.52 -0.24 -21.77
CA ARG A 295 15.43 1.24 -21.78
C ARG A 295 15.61 1.81 -23.18
N GLU A 296 16.55 1.30 -23.96
CA GLU A 296 16.74 1.68 -25.37
C GLU A 296 15.48 1.43 -26.22
N ARG A 297 14.57 0.56 -25.73
CA ARG A 297 13.30 0.18 -26.38
C ARG A 297 12.08 0.81 -25.73
N ASN A 298 12.30 1.88 -24.94
CA ASN A 298 11.26 2.58 -24.19
C ASN A 298 10.49 1.70 -23.19
N ILE A 299 11.15 0.68 -22.63
CA ILE A 299 10.63 -0.18 -21.56
C ILE A 299 11.45 0.09 -20.29
N LEU A 300 10.78 0.53 -19.23
CA LEU A 300 11.41 0.85 -17.95
C LEU A 300 11.15 -0.24 -16.92
N ILE A 301 12.23 -0.73 -16.32
CA ILE A 301 12.23 -1.64 -15.19
C ILE A 301 13.23 -1.16 -14.12
N ASN A 302 13.08 -1.60 -12.90
CA ASN A 302 14.14 -1.47 -11.89
C ASN A 302 15.10 -2.65 -12.05
N ALA A 303 16.23 -2.41 -12.69
CA ALA A 303 17.25 -3.43 -12.93
C ALA A 303 17.84 -3.91 -11.60
N ALA A 304 17.68 -5.20 -11.30
CA ALA A 304 18.15 -5.86 -10.09
C ALA A 304 18.31 -7.37 -10.36
N PRO A 305 19.07 -8.11 -9.54
CA PRO A 305 19.20 -9.57 -9.70
C PRO A 305 17.86 -10.32 -9.67
N ILE A 306 16.89 -9.78 -8.93
CA ILE A 306 15.47 -10.15 -8.97
C ILE A 306 14.68 -8.93 -9.40
N VAL A 307 14.22 -8.91 -10.64
CA VAL A 307 13.43 -7.82 -11.21
C VAL A 307 11.99 -7.96 -10.77
N ARG A 308 11.45 -6.93 -10.10
CA ARG A 308 10.02 -6.81 -9.86
C ARG A 308 9.38 -6.05 -11.02
N LEU A 309 8.39 -6.64 -11.66
CA LEU A 309 7.54 -5.99 -12.66
C LEU A 309 6.15 -5.78 -12.05
N VAL A 310 5.56 -4.62 -12.31
CA VAL A 310 4.25 -4.23 -11.78
C VAL A 310 3.34 -3.81 -12.92
N THR A 311 2.21 -4.48 -13.08
CA THR A 311 1.16 -4.11 -14.03
C THR A 311 0.21 -3.08 -13.42
N HIS A 312 -0.30 -2.20 -14.24
CA HIS A 312 -1.18 -1.10 -13.84
C HIS A 312 -1.93 -0.50 -15.03
N LEU A 313 -2.84 0.43 -14.76
CA LEU A 313 -3.79 1.00 -15.72
C LEU A 313 -3.19 1.64 -16.98
N ASP A 314 -1.91 2.06 -16.94
CA ASP A 314 -1.24 2.71 -18.08
C ASP A 314 -0.45 1.72 -18.95
N VAL A 315 -0.60 0.41 -18.74
CA VAL A 315 0.07 -0.63 -19.52
C VAL A 315 -0.94 -1.63 -20.09
N SER A 316 -1.09 -1.62 -21.42
CA SER A 316 -2.01 -2.53 -22.11
C SER A 316 -1.42 -3.93 -22.32
N ARG A 317 -2.29 -4.89 -22.65
CA ARG A 317 -1.89 -6.26 -23.01
C ARG A 317 -0.97 -6.30 -24.24
N GLU A 318 -1.21 -5.45 -25.23
CA GLU A 318 -0.39 -5.34 -26.44
C GLU A 318 1.00 -4.84 -26.09
N GLN A 319 1.12 -3.84 -25.23
CA GLN A 319 2.40 -3.34 -24.73
C GLN A 319 3.17 -4.42 -23.92
N LEU A 320 2.46 -5.24 -23.16
CA LEU A 320 3.08 -6.38 -22.47
C LEU A 320 3.59 -7.44 -23.45
N ALA A 321 2.94 -7.63 -24.60
CA ALA A 321 3.44 -8.52 -25.65
C ALA A 321 4.77 -8.02 -26.21
N ASP A 322 4.92 -6.70 -26.39
CA ASP A 322 6.19 -6.09 -26.79
C ASP A 322 7.30 -6.35 -25.76
N VAL A 323 6.96 -6.23 -24.45
CA VAL A 323 7.92 -6.55 -23.38
C VAL A 323 8.39 -7.99 -23.46
N VAL A 324 7.48 -8.95 -23.68
CA VAL A 324 7.82 -10.38 -23.84
C VAL A 324 8.72 -10.60 -25.05
N ALA A 325 8.42 -9.98 -26.20
CA ALA A 325 9.22 -10.11 -27.41
C ALA A 325 10.65 -9.62 -27.20
N HIS A 326 10.82 -8.46 -26.57
CA HIS A 326 12.14 -7.92 -26.25
C HIS A 326 12.87 -8.74 -25.19
N TRP A 327 12.18 -9.24 -24.18
CA TRP A 327 12.79 -10.12 -23.17
C TRP A 327 13.33 -11.41 -23.79
N ARG A 328 12.52 -12.05 -24.66
CA ARG A 328 12.92 -13.24 -25.41
C ARG A 328 14.16 -12.97 -26.29
N ALA A 329 14.18 -11.84 -27.00
CA ALA A 329 15.30 -11.45 -27.83
C ALA A 329 16.59 -11.16 -27.03
N PHE A 330 16.45 -10.69 -25.79
CA PHE A 330 17.59 -10.53 -24.88
C PHE A 330 18.15 -11.88 -24.41
N LEU A 331 17.30 -12.82 -24.04
CA LEU A 331 17.71 -14.16 -23.59
C LEU A 331 18.37 -15.01 -24.68
N ALA A 332 18.13 -14.69 -25.96
CA ALA A 332 18.71 -15.38 -27.11
C ALA A 332 20.10 -14.87 -27.49
N ARG A 333 20.65 -13.86 -26.78
CA ARG A 333 22.01 -13.29 -27.03
C ARG A 333 23.09 -14.08 -26.33
#